data_7257c6a39e3f739edae0dd105ff7c894
#
_entry.id   7257c6a39e3f739edae0dd105ff7c894
#
_cell.length_a   1.000
_cell.length_b   1.000
_cell.length_c   1.000
_cell.angle_alpha   90.00
_cell.angle_beta   90.00
_cell.angle_gamma   90.00
#
_symmetry.space_group_name_H-M   'P 1'
#
loop_
_entity.id
_entity.type
_entity.pdbx_description
1 polymer ?
#
loop_
_entity_poly.entity_id
_entity_poly.type
_entity_poly.pdbx_seq_one_letter_code
_entity_poly.pdbx_strand_id
1 'polypeptide(L)'
;MKRLGKTSNIIEEICDYANISQSIDVVLRGKKRKRHRTGRYILQHRDEVIAKLQNEIRTGTFTLTGYREYEVNDGPKVRRVQSVNIYERIGCNAIMNVVERHIFKRYIRTTGASIKNRGMHDLKAYIEKDIELDPEGTKYCYKFDIRKFYESIDQDFMMYALRRMFKDKVLLTMLGRFVRMMPSGLSIGLRSSQGFGNMLLSMFLDHYLKDQFGVKHFYRYCDDGVALAGDKKTLWVIRNLVHERANMMHLTIKQDERVFPISTGIDFLGYVIYGQDGQHYVRLRKRNKQNAARKLHRLKSQKRRREVIASLYGQCKHADCHNLFNRLTGIKMSEFKRLSDTGIKAKYQDGKKRFEGAEINISELVGEEFVIVDYETGVVTKPQRREYEEKVAQQRKELENYTTHGITPPNGFVYPEHVPQPIGKYVVSVKRNVGQSNEVVQKLFTGDSENKSILDQMREQDLLGKVLCSVKSVRCKGFNRYVFV
;
A
#
# COMPACT_ATOMS: atom_id res chain seq x y z
N MET A 1 9.80 -11.81 25.06
CA MET A 1 8.83 -11.70 23.97
C MET A 1 7.82 -12.84 24.08
N LYS A 2 6.54 -12.55 24.41
CA LYS A 2 5.49 -13.60 24.49
C LYS A 2 5.31 -14.22 23.10
N ARG A 3 5.39 -15.57 23.01
CA ARG A 3 4.98 -16.28 21.79
C ARG A 3 3.54 -15.90 21.47
N LEU A 4 3.21 -15.67 20.21
CA LEU A 4 1.82 -15.58 19.77
C LEU A 4 1.13 -16.85 20.29
N GLY A 5 0.14 -16.68 21.17
CA GLY A 5 -0.72 -17.78 21.60
C GLY A 5 -1.23 -18.52 20.37
N LYS A 6 -1.74 -19.76 20.51
CA LYS A 6 -2.37 -20.47 19.40
C LYS A 6 -3.26 -19.48 18.66
N THR A 7 -2.78 -18.89 17.58
CA THR A 7 -3.63 -18.29 16.57
C THR A 7 -4.32 -19.48 15.93
N SER A 8 -5.41 -19.89 16.57
CA SER A 8 -6.34 -20.82 15.96
C SER A 8 -6.71 -20.21 14.63
N ASN A 9 -6.34 -20.87 13.53
CA ASN A 9 -6.79 -20.61 12.19
C ASN A 9 -5.91 -19.82 11.23
N ILE A 10 -4.62 -19.64 11.47
CA ILE A 10 -3.76 -18.93 10.49
C ILE A 10 -3.76 -19.64 9.11
N ILE A 11 -3.85 -20.96 9.08
CA ILE A 11 -3.97 -21.75 7.86
C ILE A 11 -5.31 -21.46 7.15
N GLU A 12 -6.43 -21.42 7.89
CA GLU A 12 -7.73 -21.12 7.29
C GLU A 12 -7.84 -19.67 6.80
N GLU A 13 -7.20 -18.71 7.50
CA GLU A 13 -7.09 -17.33 6.98
C GLU A 13 -6.29 -17.29 5.66
N ILE A 14 -5.24 -18.09 5.53
CA ILE A 14 -4.47 -18.19 4.28
C ILE A 14 -5.33 -18.82 3.19
N CYS A 15 -6.09 -19.86 3.53
CA CYS A 15 -6.96 -20.60 2.63
C CYS A 15 -8.28 -19.87 2.28
N ASP A 16 -8.53 -18.69 2.86
CA ASP A 16 -9.70 -17.90 2.49
C ASP A 16 -9.73 -17.66 0.97
N TYR A 17 -10.89 -17.93 0.35
CA TYR A 17 -11.08 -17.74 -1.08
C TYR A 17 -10.73 -16.34 -1.53
N ALA A 18 -11.15 -15.30 -0.78
CA ALA A 18 -10.87 -13.91 -1.11
C ALA A 18 -9.37 -13.60 -1.06
N ASN A 19 -8.62 -14.18 -0.12
CA ASN A 19 -7.18 -14.00 -0.02
C ASN A 19 -6.44 -14.60 -1.23
N ILE A 20 -6.76 -15.84 -1.62
CA ILE A 20 -6.11 -16.50 -2.77
C ILE A 20 -6.53 -15.81 -4.07
N SER A 21 -7.82 -15.49 -4.22
CA SER A 21 -8.35 -14.76 -5.37
C SER A 21 -7.67 -13.41 -5.56
N GLN A 22 -7.51 -12.62 -4.48
CA GLN A 22 -6.76 -11.36 -4.50
C GLN A 22 -5.29 -11.59 -4.88
N SER A 23 -4.69 -12.68 -4.41
CA SER A 23 -3.30 -13.03 -4.74
C SER A 23 -3.12 -13.33 -6.23
N ILE A 24 -4.09 -13.98 -6.88
CA ILE A 24 -4.13 -14.17 -8.33
C ILE A 24 -4.14 -12.81 -9.04
N ASP A 25 -5.01 -11.89 -8.63
CA ASP A 25 -5.11 -10.57 -9.27
C ASP A 25 -3.83 -9.74 -9.11
N VAL A 26 -3.22 -9.78 -7.93
CA VAL A 26 -1.96 -9.08 -7.65
C VAL A 26 -0.81 -9.66 -8.48
N VAL A 27 -0.66 -10.97 -8.52
CA VAL A 27 0.43 -11.63 -9.26
C VAL A 27 0.25 -11.51 -10.76
N LEU A 28 -0.98 -11.59 -11.26
CA LEU A 28 -1.29 -11.44 -12.67
C LEU A 28 -1.49 -9.99 -13.12
N ARG A 29 -1.21 -9.02 -12.26
CA ARG A 29 -1.30 -7.60 -12.64
C ARG A 29 -0.38 -7.31 -13.83
N GLY A 30 -0.95 -6.71 -14.87
CA GLY A 30 -0.24 -6.32 -16.09
C GLY A 30 -0.39 -7.28 -17.28
N LYS A 31 -0.35 -6.68 -18.49
CA LYS A 31 -0.70 -7.37 -19.74
C LYS A 31 0.20 -8.59 -20.04
N LYS A 32 1.50 -8.53 -19.76
CA LYS A 32 2.45 -9.63 -20.07
C LYS A 32 2.12 -10.92 -19.32
N ARG A 33 1.82 -10.83 -18.01
CA ARG A 33 1.51 -12.00 -17.19
C ARG A 33 0.15 -12.59 -17.52
N LYS A 34 -0.86 -11.76 -17.78
CA LYS A 34 -2.18 -12.21 -18.23
C LYS A 34 -2.13 -12.95 -19.57
N ARG A 35 -1.25 -12.53 -20.48
CA ARG A 35 -1.06 -13.17 -21.81
C ARG A 35 -0.19 -14.41 -21.79
N HIS A 36 0.57 -14.65 -20.73
CA HIS A 36 1.38 -15.86 -20.57
C HIS A 36 0.46 -17.11 -20.50
N ARG A 37 0.88 -18.23 -21.10
CA ARG A 37 0.11 -19.48 -21.16
C ARG A 37 -0.47 -19.87 -19.78
N THR A 38 0.41 -19.96 -18.78
CA THR A 38 0.01 -20.26 -17.38
C THR A 38 -0.94 -19.20 -16.80
N GLY A 39 -0.73 -17.91 -17.09
CA GLY A 39 -1.60 -16.84 -16.60
C GLY A 39 -3.01 -16.90 -17.18
N ARG A 40 -3.12 -17.23 -18.48
CA ARG A 40 -4.43 -17.46 -19.13
C ARG A 40 -5.16 -18.66 -18.54
N TYR A 41 -4.46 -19.77 -18.37
CA TYR A 41 -5.01 -20.98 -17.76
C TYR A 41 -5.56 -20.67 -16.35
N ILE A 42 -4.77 -20.00 -15.50
CA ILE A 42 -5.20 -19.63 -14.13
C ILE A 42 -6.44 -18.74 -14.14
N LEU A 43 -6.56 -17.82 -15.11
CA LEU A 43 -7.73 -16.95 -15.20
C LEU A 43 -8.99 -17.70 -15.68
N GLN A 44 -8.83 -18.70 -16.56
CA GLN A 44 -9.93 -19.53 -17.08
C GLN A 44 -10.40 -20.57 -16.06
N HIS A 45 -9.47 -21.13 -15.25
CA HIS A 45 -9.73 -22.17 -14.25
C HIS A 45 -9.53 -21.65 -12.83
N ARG A 46 -10.02 -20.43 -12.55
CA ARG A 46 -9.72 -19.70 -11.32
C ARG A 46 -10.10 -20.49 -10.08
N ASP A 47 -11.31 -21.03 -10.04
CA ASP A 47 -11.86 -21.72 -8.88
C ASP A 47 -11.16 -23.06 -8.63
N GLU A 48 -10.84 -23.80 -9.67
CA GLU A 48 -10.04 -25.03 -9.59
C GLU A 48 -8.64 -24.76 -9.02
N VAL A 49 -7.99 -23.67 -9.49
CA VAL A 49 -6.67 -23.26 -9.00
C VAL A 49 -6.73 -22.82 -7.54
N ILE A 50 -7.79 -22.11 -7.13
CA ILE A 50 -8.00 -21.74 -5.74
C ILE A 50 -8.20 -22.97 -4.88
N ALA A 51 -9.07 -23.88 -5.25
CA ALA A 51 -9.34 -25.13 -4.54
C ALA A 51 -8.07 -25.98 -4.39
N LYS A 52 -7.27 -26.09 -5.45
CA LYS A 52 -5.99 -26.79 -5.43
C LYS A 52 -5.02 -26.14 -4.43
N LEU A 53 -4.85 -24.82 -4.47
CA LEU A 53 -3.99 -24.09 -3.53
C LEU A 53 -4.47 -24.23 -2.09
N GLN A 54 -5.79 -24.17 -1.84
CA GLN A 54 -6.36 -24.38 -0.52
C GLN A 54 -6.00 -25.77 0.03
N ASN A 55 -6.13 -26.81 -0.79
CA ASN A 55 -5.77 -28.17 -0.39
C ASN A 55 -4.27 -28.32 -0.10
N GLU A 56 -3.41 -27.83 -1.01
CA GLU A 56 -1.95 -27.87 -0.83
C GLU A 56 -1.48 -27.12 0.42
N ILE A 57 -2.13 -26.00 0.74
CA ILE A 57 -1.80 -25.19 1.93
C ILE A 57 -2.29 -25.89 3.20
N ARG A 58 -3.53 -26.42 3.23
CA ARG A 58 -4.08 -27.14 4.39
C ARG A 58 -3.29 -28.38 4.73
N THR A 59 -2.88 -29.12 3.71
CA THR A 59 -2.07 -30.36 3.90
C THR A 59 -0.58 -30.09 4.10
N GLY A 60 -0.14 -28.83 3.93
CA GLY A 60 1.26 -28.47 4.00
C GLY A 60 2.10 -29.00 2.83
N THR A 61 1.47 -29.44 1.74
CA THR A 61 2.17 -29.97 0.56
C THR A 61 2.61 -28.90 -0.42
N PHE A 62 2.10 -27.65 -0.28
CA PHE A 62 2.54 -26.54 -1.11
C PHE A 62 4.05 -26.38 -1.07
N THR A 63 4.70 -26.39 -2.24
CA THR A 63 6.16 -26.35 -2.38
C THR A 63 6.60 -25.46 -3.53
N LEU A 64 7.88 -25.09 -3.53
CA LEU A 64 8.56 -24.42 -4.64
C LEU A 64 9.35 -25.49 -5.41
N THR A 65 9.07 -25.64 -6.70
CA THR A 65 9.69 -26.67 -7.55
C THR A 65 11.03 -26.22 -8.12
N GLY A 66 11.36 -24.94 -8.00
CA GLY A 66 12.60 -24.36 -8.46
C GLY A 66 12.48 -22.88 -8.77
N TYR A 67 13.54 -22.27 -9.25
CA TYR A 67 13.58 -20.86 -9.61
C TYR A 67 14.38 -20.64 -10.88
N ARG A 68 14.09 -19.52 -11.57
CA ARG A 68 14.93 -18.97 -12.64
C ARG A 68 15.69 -17.79 -12.09
N GLU A 69 16.99 -17.74 -12.36
CA GLU A 69 17.83 -16.61 -11.99
C GLU A 69 18.03 -15.67 -13.18
N TYR A 70 18.01 -14.37 -12.92
CA TYR A 70 18.31 -13.35 -13.90
C TYR A 70 18.98 -12.14 -13.24
N GLU A 71 19.79 -11.45 -13.99
CA GLU A 71 20.50 -10.28 -13.52
C GLU A 71 19.68 -9.00 -13.72
N VAL A 72 19.66 -8.17 -12.69
CA VAL A 72 19.01 -6.86 -12.70
C VAL A 72 20.05 -5.79 -12.36
N ASN A 73 20.21 -4.83 -13.27
CA ASN A 73 21.08 -3.69 -13.03
C ASN A 73 20.42 -2.70 -12.06
N ASP A 74 20.96 -2.61 -10.85
CA ASP A 74 20.58 -1.64 -9.82
C ASP A 74 21.66 -0.55 -9.69
N GLY A 75 21.65 0.36 -10.65
CA GLY A 75 22.70 1.38 -10.79
C GLY A 75 24.05 0.76 -11.16
N PRO A 76 25.10 0.88 -10.30
CA PRO A 76 26.41 0.26 -10.56
C PRO A 76 26.46 -1.21 -10.12
N LYS A 77 25.47 -1.70 -9.40
CA LYS A 77 25.44 -3.07 -8.88
C LYS A 77 24.58 -3.94 -9.79
N VAL A 78 25.06 -5.12 -10.08
CA VAL A 78 24.28 -6.20 -10.69
C VAL A 78 23.75 -7.07 -9.56
N ARG A 79 22.43 -7.28 -9.53
CA ARG A 79 21.77 -8.15 -8.55
C ARG A 79 21.24 -9.39 -9.25
N ARG A 80 21.52 -10.55 -8.71
CA ARG A 80 20.92 -11.82 -9.13
C ARG A 80 19.58 -11.99 -8.42
N VAL A 81 18.52 -12.05 -9.20
CA VAL A 81 17.14 -12.13 -8.71
C VAL A 81 16.54 -13.47 -9.09
N GLN A 82 16.00 -14.19 -8.14
CA GLN A 82 15.37 -15.47 -8.35
C GLN A 82 13.86 -15.31 -8.53
N SER A 83 13.30 -16.01 -9.49
CA SER A 83 11.88 -15.97 -9.80
C SER A 83 11.30 -17.36 -9.87
N VAL A 84 10.35 -17.65 -9.02
CA VAL A 84 9.52 -18.85 -9.05
C VAL A 84 8.43 -18.74 -10.13
N ASN A 85 7.81 -19.86 -10.49
CA ASN A 85 6.72 -19.86 -11.47
C ASN A 85 5.49 -19.06 -10.98
N ILE A 86 4.54 -18.81 -11.88
CA ILE A 86 3.38 -17.96 -11.60
C ILE A 86 2.48 -18.58 -10.51
N TYR A 87 2.23 -19.89 -10.56
CA TYR A 87 1.41 -20.60 -9.59
C TYR A 87 2.01 -20.53 -8.18
N GLU A 88 3.28 -20.87 -8.05
CA GLU A 88 4.01 -20.79 -6.79
C GLU A 88 4.06 -19.37 -6.25
N ARG A 89 4.20 -18.37 -7.12
CA ARG A 89 4.16 -16.95 -6.73
C ARG A 89 2.81 -16.55 -6.15
N ILE A 90 1.71 -17.12 -6.65
CA ILE A 90 0.36 -16.88 -6.10
C ILE A 90 0.26 -17.50 -4.71
N GLY A 91 0.68 -18.75 -4.52
CA GLY A 91 0.69 -19.40 -3.20
C GLY A 91 1.57 -18.66 -2.19
N CYS A 92 2.80 -18.28 -2.57
CA CYS A 92 3.66 -17.44 -1.73
C CYS A 92 2.98 -16.11 -1.36
N ASN A 93 2.28 -15.47 -2.31
CA ASN A 93 1.58 -14.22 -2.06
C ASN A 93 0.44 -14.41 -1.06
N ALA A 94 -0.37 -15.46 -1.21
CA ALA A 94 -1.48 -15.78 -0.31
C ALA A 94 -0.98 -16.07 1.11
N ILE A 95 0.07 -16.86 1.27
CA ILE A 95 0.68 -17.17 2.56
C ILE A 95 1.22 -15.88 3.21
N MET A 96 1.98 -15.09 2.46
CA MET A 96 2.59 -13.87 2.99
C MET A 96 1.59 -12.75 3.28
N ASN A 97 0.44 -12.69 2.63
CA ASN A 97 -0.63 -11.73 2.98
C ASN A 97 -1.07 -11.86 4.44
N VAL A 98 -1.11 -13.08 4.96
CA VAL A 98 -1.50 -13.37 6.34
C VAL A 98 -0.29 -13.28 7.28
N VAL A 99 0.80 -13.94 6.94
CA VAL A 99 2.03 -14.00 7.75
C VAL A 99 2.58 -12.60 8.03
N GLU A 100 2.65 -11.72 7.02
CA GLU A 100 3.13 -10.34 7.18
C GLU A 100 2.30 -9.53 8.17
N ARG A 101 0.97 -9.73 8.26
CA ARG A 101 0.12 -9.06 9.26
C ARG A 101 0.56 -9.35 10.71
N HIS A 102 0.99 -10.59 10.96
CA HIS A 102 1.51 -10.99 12.28
C HIS A 102 2.93 -10.46 12.53
N ILE A 103 3.79 -10.50 11.52
CA ILE A 103 5.16 -9.99 11.61
C ILE A 103 5.14 -8.46 11.83
N PHE A 104 4.33 -7.71 11.10
CA PHE A 104 4.29 -6.24 11.15
C PHE A 104 3.90 -5.68 12.53
N LYS A 105 3.11 -6.42 13.30
CA LYS A 105 2.77 -6.05 14.68
C LYS A 105 3.97 -6.05 15.63
N ARG A 106 5.09 -6.65 15.20
CA ARG A 106 6.32 -6.77 16.00
C ARG A 106 7.38 -5.74 15.64
N TYR A 107 7.18 -4.95 14.58
CA TYR A 107 8.16 -3.97 14.18
C TYR A 107 8.09 -2.72 15.08
N ILE A 108 9.25 -2.19 15.45
CA ILE A 108 9.32 -0.86 16.06
C ILE A 108 8.80 0.18 15.05
N ARG A 109 8.32 1.33 15.54
CA ARG A 109 7.72 2.35 14.68
C ARG A 109 8.70 2.89 13.64
N THR A 110 9.97 3.00 13.98
CA THR A 110 11.05 3.54 13.17
C THR A 110 11.76 2.50 12.29
N THR A 111 11.12 1.37 12.02
CA THR A 111 11.51 0.42 10.97
C THR A 111 10.70 0.71 9.71
N GLY A 112 11.39 1.00 8.60
CA GLY A 112 10.82 1.20 7.28
C GLY A 112 11.13 0.02 6.34
N ALA A 113 10.90 0.20 5.06
CA ALA A 113 11.07 -0.74 3.96
C ALA A 113 10.02 -1.88 3.91
N SER A 114 9.35 -1.97 2.78
CA SER A 114 8.37 -3.03 2.47
C SER A 114 7.22 -3.16 3.49
N ILE A 115 6.94 -2.11 4.23
CA ILE A 115 5.86 -2.02 5.19
C ILE A 115 4.84 -1.00 4.68
N LYS A 116 3.57 -1.39 4.62
CA LYS A 116 2.50 -0.49 4.18
C LYS A 116 2.46 0.76 5.08
N ASN A 117 2.43 1.94 4.46
CA ASN A 117 2.43 3.26 5.11
C ASN A 117 3.71 3.60 5.91
N ARG A 118 4.80 2.83 5.75
CA ARG A 118 6.11 3.11 6.37
C ARG A 118 7.19 3.03 5.30
N GLY A 119 7.37 4.12 4.58
CA GLY A 119 8.37 4.22 3.50
C GLY A 119 9.53 5.14 3.87
N MET A 120 10.41 5.40 2.89
CA MET A 120 11.57 6.26 3.06
C MET A 120 11.22 7.67 3.53
N HIS A 121 10.11 8.23 3.06
CA HIS A 121 9.69 9.59 3.41
C HIS A 121 9.13 9.68 4.83
N ASP A 122 8.40 8.65 5.27
CA ASP A 122 7.89 8.54 6.63
C ASP A 122 9.07 8.43 7.63
N LEU A 123 10.02 7.55 7.35
CA LEU A 123 11.19 7.37 8.21
C LEU A 123 12.09 8.62 8.25
N LYS A 124 12.25 9.29 7.09
CA LYS A 124 12.96 10.57 7.00
C LYS A 124 12.31 11.64 7.88
N ALA A 125 10.99 11.76 7.83
CA ALA A 125 10.24 12.73 8.64
C ALA A 125 10.39 12.48 10.15
N TYR A 126 10.57 11.22 10.58
CA TYR A 126 10.89 10.93 11.98
C TYR A 126 12.27 11.45 12.38
N ILE A 127 13.29 11.28 11.52
CA ILE A 127 14.63 11.80 11.79
C ILE A 127 14.62 13.34 11.90
N GLU A 128 13.94 14.02 10.97
CA GLU A 128 13.80 15.48 10.97
C GLU A 128 13.12 15.98 12.25
N LYS A 129 11.98 15.36 12.58
CA LYS A 129 11.23 15.68 13.80
C LYS A 129 12.06 15.48 15.07
N ASP A 130 12.82 14.39 15.14
CA ASP A 130 13.64 14.12 16.32
C ASP A 130 14.83 15.08 16.44
N ILE A 131 15.39 15.55 15.31
CA ILE A 131 16.42 16.64 15.31
C ILE A 131 15.82 17.94 15.86
N GLU A 132 14.57 18.28 15.48
CA GLU A 132 13.88 19.47 15.98
C GLU A 132 13.53 19.38 17.47
N LEU A 133 13.00 18.24 17.90
CA LEU A 133 12.47 18.06 19.25
C LEU A 133 13.52 17.73 20.30
N ASP A 134 14.67 17.17 19.90
CA ASP A 134 15.74 16.76 20.81
C ASP A 134 17.11 17.13 20.22
N PRO A 135 17.43 18.44 20.10
CA PRO A 135 18.70 18.91 19.54
C PRO A 135 19.93 18.36 20.31
N GLU A 136 19.82 18.29 21.63
CA GLU A 136 20.89 17.77 22.48
C GLU A 136 21.11 16.26 22.30
N GLY A 137 20.06 15.49 22.16
CA GLY A 137 20.12 14.04 21.99
C GLY A 137 20.44 13.59 20.55
N THR A 138 20.56 14.51 19.59
CA THR A 138 20.73 14.16 18.17
C THR A 138 21.98 14.77 17.51
N LYS A 139 22.97 15.24 18.27
CA LYS A 139 24.18 15.90 17.74
C LYS A 139 25.06 15.04 16.85
N TYR A 140 25.08 13.74 17.10
CA TYR A 140 25.95 12.80 16.40
C TYR A 140 25.12 11.64 15.83
N CYS A 141 25.64 11.03 14.76
CA CYS A 141 25.03 9.91 14.05
C CYS A 141 26.00 8.73 14.01
N TYR A 142 25.52 7.54 14.32
CA TYR A 142 26.13 6.28 13.93
C TYR A 142 25.32 5.70 12.76
N LYS A 143 25.99 5.46 11.64
CA LYS A 143 25.39 4.84 10.46
C LYS A 143 26.11 3.53 10.14
N PHE A 144 25.33 2.48 9.85
CA PHE A 144 25.84 1.16 9.44
C PHE A 144 24.96 0.54 8.36
N ASP A 145 25.49 -0.47 7.69
CA ASP A 145 24.84 -1.29 6.67
C ASP A 145 25.32 -2.73 6.85
N ILE A 146 24.45 -3.72 6.66
CA ILE A 146 24.81 -5.13 6.77
C ILE A 146 25.33 -5.62 5.42
N ARG A 147 26.49 -6.31 5.47
CA ARG A 147 27.12 -6.82 4.25
C ARG A 147 26.32 -7.94 3.65
N LYS A 148 25.93 -7.83 2.36
CA LYS A 148 25.22 -8.86 1.59
C LYS A 148 24.03 -9.47 2.36
N PHE A 149 23.19 -8.63 2.97
CA PHE A 149 22.20 -9.00 3.97
C PHE A 149 21.44 -10.30 3.65
N TYR A 150 20.68 -10.32 2.54
CA TYR A 150 19.87 -11.50 2.19
C TYR A 150 20.71 -12.74 1.90
N GLU A 151 21.86 -12.61 1.28
CA GLU A 151 22.76 -13.69 0.95
C GLU A 151 23.46 -14.27 2.19
N SER A 152 23.62 -13.44 3.25
CA SER A 152 24.32 -13.79 4.49
C SER A 152 23.41 -14.31 5.59
N ILE A 153 22.08 -14.26 5.42
CA ILE A 153 21.16 -14.76 6.44
C ILE A 153 21.35 -16.27 6.62
N ASP A 154 21.66 -16.66 7.85
CA ASP A 154 21.70 -18.06 8.27
C ASP A 154 20.28 -18.65 8.25
N GLN A 155 20.06 -19.68 7.46
CA GLN A 155 18.75 -20.29 7.25
C GLN A 155 18.23 -20.99 8.52
N ASP A 156 19.11 -21.60 9.32
CA ASP A 156 18.70 -22.29 10.56
C ASP A 156 18.39 -21.27 11.66
N PHE A 157 19.14 -20.18 11.73
CA PHE A 157 18.81 -19.07 12.61
C PHE A 157 17.50 -18.38 12.19
N MET A 158 17.24 -18.26 10.89
CA MET A 158 15.94 -17.77 10.39
C MET A 158 14.80 -18.71 10.79
N MET A 159 14.98 -20.03 10.68
CA MET A 159 13.98 -21.01 11.14
C MET A 159 13.78 -20.96 12.65
N TYR A 160 14.85 -20.73 13.41
CA TYR A 160 14.74 -20.48 14.86
C TYR A 160 13.86 -19.24 15.14
N ALA A 161 14.08 -18.14 14.43
CA ALA A 161 13.27 -16.94 14.56
C ALA A 161 11.78 -17.19 14.22
N LEU A 162 11.50 -17.89 13.12
CA LEU A 162 10.14 -18.25 12.70
C LEU A 162 9.44 -19.14 13.74
N ARG A 163 10.13 -20.12 14.33
CA ARG A 163 9.59 -20.98 15.41
C ARG A 163 9.30 -20.19 16.70
N ARG A 164 9.98 -19.08 16.93
CA ARG A 164 9.64 -18.17 18.03
C ARG A 164 8.39 -17.35 17.78
N MET A 165 8.07 -17.09 16.50
CA MET A 165 6.88 -16.34 16.10
C MET A 165 5.65 -17.24 15.97
N PHE A 166 5.78 -18.37 15.30
CA PHE A 166 4.68 -19.26 14.92
C PHE A 166 4.80 -20.61 15.61
N LYS A 167 3.65 -21.23 15.92
CA LYS A 167 3.58 -22.57 16.53
C LYS A 167 3.04 -23.61 15.55
N ASP A 168 2.32 -23.18 14.52
CA ASP A 168 1.70 -24.06 13.55
C ASP A 168 2.77 -24.79 12.73
N LYS A 169 2.77 -26.13 12.82
CA LYS A 169 3.77 -26.97 12.16
C LYS A 169 3.62 -26.99 10.64
N VAL A 170 2.36 -26.93 10.14
CA VAL A 170 2.08 -26.92 8.71
C VAL A 170 2.59 -25.62 8.10
N LEU A 171 2.27 -24.48 8.73
CA LEU A 171 2.81 -23.18 8.32
C LEU A 171 4.33 -23.17 8.35
N LEU A 172 4.96 -23.60 9.45
CA LEU A 172 6.43 -23.62 9.59
C LEU A 172 7.10 -24.49 8.52
N THR A 173 6.48 -25.59 8.11
CA THR A 173 6.98 -26.43 7.00
C THR A 173 7.01 -25.64 5.70
N MET A 174 5.93 -24.93 5.36
CA MET A 174 5.87 -24.13 4.14
C MET A 174 6.83 -22.93 4.19
N LEU A 175 6.90 -22.21 5.33
CA LEU A 175 7.85 -21.11 5.50
C LEU A 175 9.31 -21.61 5.42
N GLY A 176 9.59 -22.82 5.91
CA GLY A 176 10.89 -23.47 5.77
C GLY A 176 11.30 -23.71 4.32
N ARG A 177 10.35 -24.08 3.45
CA ARG A 177 10.62 -24.20 2.01
C ARG A 177 10.97 -22.85 1.36
N PHE A 178 10.36 -21.74 1.85
CA PHE A 178 10.73 -20.40 1.38
C PHE A 178 12.12 -19.98 1.83
N VAL A 179 12.47 -20.28 3.09
CA VAL A 179 13.80 -20.02 3.65
C VAL A 179 14.87 -20.80 2.90
N ARG A 180 14.62 -22.12 2.64
CA ARG A 180 15.57 -23.05 2.03
C ARG A 180 15.46 -23.15 0.51
N MET A 181 14.80 -22.19 -0.14
CA MET A 181 14.73 -22.15 -1.62
C MET A 181 16.10 -21.98 -2.26
N MET A 182 17.01 -21.27 -1.61
CA MET A 182 18.39 -21.08 -2.03
C MET A 182 19.31 -22.06 -1.28
N PRO A 183 20.48 -22.41 -1.84
CA PRO A 183 21.49 -23.21 -1.14
C PRO A 183 21.98 -22.55 0.17
N SER A 184 22.03 -21.21 0.20
CA SER A 184 22.38 -20.40 1.37
C SER A 184 21.69 -19.02 1.26
N GLY A 185 21.48 -18.37 2.41
CA GLY A 185 20.81 -17.09 2.47
C GLY A 185 19.35 -17.14 2.07
N LEU A 186 18.77 -15.98 1.77
CA LEU A 186 17.40 -15.82 1.27
C LEU A 186 17.38 -15.27 -0.16
N SER A 187 16.40 -15.68 -0.93
CA SER A 187 16.19 -15.18 -2.29
C SER A 187 15.85 -13.69 -2.33
N ILE A 188 16.49 -12.93 -3.19
CA ILE A 188 16.17 -11.51 -3.41
C ILE A 188 14.83 -11.32 -4.14
N GLY A 189 14.39 -12.34 -4.89
CA GLY A 189 13.19 -12.25 -5.73
C GLY A 189 11.89 -12.74 -5.09
N LEU A 190 11.95 -13.37 -3.92
CA LEU A 190 10.79 -13.90 -3.21
C LEU A 190 10.24 -12.86 -2.22
N ARG A 191 8.93 -12.66 -2.20
CA ARG A 191 8.26 -11.71 -1.30
C ARG A 191 8.57 -11.97 0.17
N SER A 192 8.63 -13.23 0.58
CA SER A 192 8.89 -13.64 1.97
C SER A 192 10.24 -13.13 2.51
N SER A 193 11.25 -13.02 1.67
CA SER A 193 12.60 -12.64 2.10
C SER A 193 12.65 -11.27 2.77
N GLN A 194 11.89 -10.30 2.24
CA GLN A 194 11.83 -8.97 2.82
C GLN A 194 11.14 -8.97 4.20
N GLY A 195 10.02 -9.68 4.33
CA GLY A 195 9.33 -9.85 5.60
C GLY A 195 10.19 -10.58 6.63
N PHE A 196 10.84 -11.67 6.22
CA PHE A 196 11.71 -12.48 7.10
C PHE A 196 12.95 -11.71 7.54
N GLY A 197 13.63 -11.02 6.63
CA GLY A 197 14.80 -10.21 6.98
C GLY A 197 14.46 -9.09 7.94
N ASN A 198 13.38 -8.35 7.69
CA ASN A 198 12.91 -7.34 8.62
C ASN A 198 12.48 -7.92 9.98
N MET A 199 11.81 -9.07 9.99
CA MET A 199 11.44 -9.77 11.22
C MET A 199 12.66 -10.16 12.04
N LEU A 200 13.67 -10.76 11.39
CA LEU A 200 14.91 -11.16 12.03
C LEU A 200 15.57 -9.99 12.76
N LEU A 201 15.81 -8.89 12.05
CA LEU A 201 16.41 -7.70 12.62
C LEU A 201 15.53 -7.05 13.68
N SER A 202 14.22 -7.03 13.49
CA SER A 202 13.32 -6.50 14.51
C SER A 202 13.39 -7.27 15.81
N MET A 203 13.39 -8.62 15.74
CA MET A 203 13.41 -9.48 16.93
C MET A 203 14.74 -9.42 17.70
N PHE A 204 15.85 -9.34 17.00
CA PHE A 204 17.18 -9.56 17.61
C PHE A 204 18.06 -8.32 17.66
N LEU A 205 17.71 -7.27 16.91
CA LEU A 205 18.43 -6.00 16.90
C LEU A 205 17.53 -4.84 17.36
N ASP A 206 16.41 -4.55 16.67
CA ASP A 206 15.62 -3.34 16.93
C ASP A 206 15.10 -3.27 18.36
N HIS A 207 14.42 -4.35 18.82
CA HIS A 207 13.91 -4.44 20.18
C HIS A 207 15.01 -4.51 21.24
N TYR A 208 16.15 -5.12 20.91
CA TYR A 208 17.27 -5.13 21.80
C TYR A 208 17.80 -3.71 22.07
N LEU A 209 18.00 -2.93 21.01
CA LEU A 209 18.45 -1.55 21.14
C LEU A 209 17.42 -0.65 21.81
N LYS A 210 16.14 -0.75 21.39
CA LYS A 210 15.07 0.14 21.87
C LYS A 210 14.58 -0.22 23.28
N ASP A 211 14.30 -1.49 23.52
CA ASP A 211 13.57 -1.91 24.73
C ASP A 211 14.50 -2.32 25.86
N GLN A 212 15.71 -2.85 25.56
CA GLN A 212 16.66 -3.26 26.58
C GLN A 212 17.70 -2.19 26.90
N PHE A 213 18.21 -1.50 25.88
CA PHE A 213 19.22 -0.46 26.06
C PHE A 213 18.67 0.98 25.99
N GLY A 214 17.38 1.15 25.74
CA GLY A 214 16.74 2.46 25.76
C GLY A 214 17.22 3.43 24.67
N VAL A 215 17.75 2.92 23.54
CA VAL A 215 18.23 3.77 22.45
C VAL A 215 17.07 4.58 21.89
N LYS A 216 17.03 5.89 22.21
CA LYS A 216 15.91 6.77 21.91
C LYS A 216 15.73 6.98 20.40
N HIS A 217 16.79 7.31 19.69
CA HIS A 217 16.78 7.68 18.28
C HIS A 217 17.46 6.59 17.44
N PHE A 218 16.67 5.58 17.02
CA PHE A 218 17.14 4.49 16.17
C PHE A 218 16.16 4.28 15.01
N TYR A 219 16.70 4.25 13.80
CA TYR A 219 15.94 4.13 12.55
C TYR A 219 16.56 3.06 11.67
N ARG A 220 15.73 2.23 11.06
CA ARG A 220 16.22 1.18 10.17
C ARG A 220 15.39 1.10 8.90
N TYR A 221 16.06 1.03 7.76
CA TYR A 221 15.45 0.80 6.47
C TYR A 221 16.08 -0.46 5.84
N CYS A 222 15.41 -1.60 5.96
CA CYS A 222 15.95 -2.92 5.61
C CYS A 222 17.25 -3.21 6.40
N ASP A 223 18.39 -3.25 5.72
CA ASP A 223 19.73 -3.49 6.23
C ASP A 223 20.51 -2.20 6.62
N ASP A 224 20.02 -1.05 6.18
CA ASP A 224 20.58 0.27 6.49
C ASP A 224 20.08 0.77 7.86
N GLY A 225 20.96 1.02 8.83
CA GLY A 225 20.62 1.50 10.16
C GLY A 225 21.28 2.86 10.49
N VAL A 226 20.52 3.68 11.24
CA VAL A 226 20.96 4.97 11.77
C VAL A 226 20.57 5.09 13.22
N ALA A 227 21.53 5.46 14.09
CA ALA A 227 21.26 5.86 15.47
C ALA A 227 21.80 7.27 15.72
N LEU A 228 21.03 8.08 16.49
CA LEU A 228 21.47 9.42 16.89
C LEU A 228 21.64 9.46 18.41
N ALA A 229 22.63 10.25 18.86
CA ALA A 229 22.88 10.52 20.28
C ALA A 229 23.54 11.89 20.46
N GLY A 230 23.51 12.40 21.71
CA GLY A 230 24.13 13.68 22.07
C GLY A 230 25.64 13.65 22.07
N ASP A 231 26.27 12.49 22.15
CA ASP A 231 27.70 12.31 22.18
C ASP A 231 28.20 11.07 21.44
N LYS A 232 29.48 11.10 21.05
CA LYS A 232 30.11 10.00 20.32
C LYS A 232 30.33 8.76 21.19
N LYS A 233 30.54 8.91 22.50
CA LYS A 233 30.83 7.81 23.42
C LYS A 233 29.59 6.86 23.47
N THR A 234 28.41 7.44 23.61
CA THR A 234 27.14 6.70 23.54
C THR A 234 26.99 5.97 22.22
N LEU A 235 27.31 6.58 21.09
CA LEU A 235 27.25 5.94 19.78
C LEU A 235 28.25 4.80 19.60
N TRP A 236 29.44 4.89 20.21
CA TRP A 236 30.39 3.77 20.22
C TRP A 236 29.87 2.58 21.04
N VAL A 237 29.16 2.83 22.13
CA VAL A 237 28.47 1.77 22.88
C VAL A 237 27.38 1.12 21.99
N ILE A 238 26.52 1.93 21.36
CA ILE A 238 25.48 1.44 20.43
C ILE A 238 26.08 0.63 19.30
N ARG A 239 27.20 1.09 18.72
CA ARG A 239 27.93 0.34 17.70
C ARG A 239 28.36 -1.05 18.19
N ASN A 240 28.91 -1.16 19.38
CA ASN A 240 29.33 -2.44 19.94
C ASN A 240 28.13 -3.37 20.14
N LEU A 241 26.99 -2.85 20.61
CA LEU A 241 25.74 -3.62 20.72
C LEU A 241 25.24 -4.11 19.36
N VAL A 242 25.31 -3.26 18.31
CA VAL A 242 24.95 -3.64 16.94
C VAL A 242 25.85 -4.78 16.45
N HIS A 243 27.16 -4.70 16.68
CA HIS A 243 28.10 -5.77 16.30
C HIS A 243 27.84 -7.07 17.06
N GLU A 244 27.58 -6.99 18.37
CA GLU A 244 27.22 -8.15 19.20
C GLU A 244 26.00 -8.87 18.62
N ARG A 245 24.93 -8.10 18.28
CA ARG A 245 23.70 -8.67 17.72
C ARG A 245 23.87 -9.17 16.30
N ALA A 246 24.64 -8.47 15.48
CA ALA A 246 24.97 -8.94 14.14
C ALA A 246 25.73 -10.27 14.20
N ASN A 247 26.75 -10.37 15.03
CA ASN A 247 27.50 -11.61 15.22
C ASN A 247 26.63 -12.77 15.72
N MET A 248 25.72 -12.51 16.67
CA MET A 248 24.78 -13.51 17.16
C MET A 248 23.87 -14.05 16.04
N MET A 249 23.54 -13.21 15.05
CA MET A 249 22.74 -13.59 13.87
C MET A 249 23.60 -14.11 12.71
N HIS A 250 24.89 -14.31 12.91
CA HIS A 250 25.89 -14.65 11.87
C HIS A 250 25.97 -13.62 10.73
N LEU A 251 25.66 -12.35 11.02
CA LEU A 251 25.70 -11.25 10.08
C LEU A 251 26.96 -10.39 10.30
N THR A 252 27.42 -9.74 9.24
CA THR A 252 28.61 -8.87 9.28
C THR A 252 28.23 -7.44 8.91
N ILE A 253 28.64 -6.48 9.72
CA ILE A 253 28.51 -5.05 9.40
C ILE A 253 29.57 -4.68 8.37
N LYS A 254 29.24 -3.79 7.43
CA LYS A 254 30.22 -3.27 6.47
C LYS A 254 31.26 -2.39 7.14
N GLN A 255 32.47 -2.38 6.59
CA GLN A 255 33.60 -1.60 7.12
C GLN A 255 33.44 -0.07 6.96
N ASP A 256 32.51 0.39 6.11
CA ASP A 256 32.23 1.80 5.89
C ASP A 256 31.23 2.41 6.90
N GLU A 257 30.96 1.68 7.99
CA GLU A 257 30.23 2.22 9.13
C GLU A 257 30.99 3.40 9.76
N ARG A 258 30.25 4.37 10.30
CA ARG A 258 30.91 5.57 10.86
C ARG A 258 30.08 6.27 11.91
N VAL A 259 30.78 6.91 12.83
CA VAL A 259 30.24 7.87 13.81
C VAL A 259 30.70 9.26 13.43
N PHE A 260 29.78 10.21 13.27
CA PHE A 260 30.07 11.56 12.77
C PHE A 260 29.02 12.58 13.28
N PRO A 261 29.34 13.90 13.30
CA PRO A 261 28.35 14.92 13.62
C PRO A 261 27.27 15.02 12.55
N ILE A 262 26.01 15.22 12.95
CA ILE A 262 24.89 15.33 11.97
C ILE A 262 25.00 16.59 11.09
N SER A 263 25.75 17.60 11.52
CA SER A 263 26.07 18.81 10.73
C SER A 263 26.86 18.50 9.45
N THR A 264 27.54 17.35 9.38
CA THR A 264 28.25 16.90 8.16
C THR A 264 27.33 16.21 7.16
N GLY A 265 26.10 15.88 7.56
CA GLY A 265 25.05 15.31 6.75
C GLY A 265 24.91 13.80 6.86
N ILE A 266 23.72 13.34 7.21
CA ILE A 266 23.31 11.93 7.26
C ILE A 266 22.89 11.50 5.84
N ASP A 267 23.73 10.76 5.14
CA ASP A 267 23.40 10.20 3.82
C ASP A 267 22.54 8.93 3.98
N PHE A 268 21.21 9.10 3.98
CA PHE A 268 20.24 8.03 4.23
C PHE A 268 19.02 8.16 3.30
N LEU A 269 18.44 7.06 2.87
CA LEU A 269 17.21 7.00 2.06
C LEU A 269 17.24 7.81 0.74
N GLY A 270 18.43 8.04 0.19
CA GLY A 270 18.58 8.83 -1.04
C GLY A 270 18.64 10.35 -0.83
N TYR A 271 18.63 10.79 0.43
CA TYR A 271 18.78 12.16 0.89
C TYR A 271 20.04 12.33 1.71
N VAL A 272 20.44 13.58 1.90
CA VAL A 272 21.45 13.98 2.90
C VAL A 272 20.75 14.95 3.84
N ILE A 273 20.56 14.52 5.09
CA ILE A 273 19.88 15.28 6.14
C ILE A 273 20.97 15.94 6.99
N TYR A 274 20.96 17.25 7.05
CA TYR A 274 21.86 18.03 7.89
C TYR A 274 21.07 18.54 9.09
N GLY A 275 21.67 18.49 10.27
CA GLY A 275 21.06 19.01 11.48
C GLY A 275 22.08 19.84 12.29
N GLN A 276 21.62 20.94 12.90
CA GLN A 276 22.37 21.73 13.83
C GLN A 276 21.41 22.53 14.70
N ASP A 277 21.59 22.47 16.01
CA ASP A 277 20.86 23.28 17.00
C ASP A 277 19.33 23.28 16.83
N GLY A 278 18.77 22.08 16.57
CA GLY A 278 17.33 21.90 16.37
C GLY A 278 16.82 22.31 15.00
N GLN A 279 17.67 22.84 14.14
CA GLN A 279 17.33 23.11 12.75
C GLN A 279 17.83 21.99 11.85
N HIS A 280 17.10 21.72 10.78
CA HIS A 280 17.54 20.77 9.77
C HIS A 280 17.31 21.32 8.37
N TYR A 281 18.07 20.82 7.41
CA TYR A 281 17.79 20.96 6.00
C TYR A 281 18.15 19.69 5.23
N VAL A 282 17.47 19.43 4.14
CA VAL A 282 17.56 18.17 3.41
C VAL A 282 17.93 18.41 1.95
N ARG A 283 18.94 17.69 1.48
CA ARG A 283 19.32 17.68 0.06
C ARG A 283 19.15 16.31 -0.56
N LEU A 284 18.85 16.28 -1.84
CA LEU A 284 18.97 15.03 -2.60
C LEU A 284 20.43 14.58 -2.65
N ARG A 285 20.66 13.28 -2.52
CA ARG A 285 21.98 12.65 -2.71
C ARG A 285 22.58 13.08 -4.05
N LYS A 286 23.87 13.43 -4.08
CA LYS A 286 24.60 13.91 -5.27
C LYS A 286 24.37 13.03 -6.50
N ARG A 287 24.43 11.71 -6.34
CA ARG A 287 24.19 10.73 -7.41
C ARG A 287 22.78 10.83 -7.98
N ASN A 288 21.75 11.01 -7.14
CA ASN A 288 20.36 11.13 -7.59
C ASN A 288 20.17 12.39 -8.44
N LYS A 289 20.75 13.52 -8.02
CA LYS A 289 20.78 14.78 -8.80
C LYS A 289 21.42 14.59 -10.17
N GLN A 290 22.61 13.98 -10.21
CA GLN A 290 23.36 13.74 -11.46
C GLN A 290 22.62 12.79 -12.39
N ASN A 291 22.00 11.74 -11.85
CA ASN A 291 21.21 10.79 -12.65
C ASN A 291 19.97 11.46 -13.26
N ALA A 292 19.27 12.30 -12.48
CA ALA A 292 18.10 13.05 -12.98
C ALA A 292 18.54 14.03 -14.09
N ALA A 293 19.61 14.79 -13.87
CA ALA A 293 20.14 15.73 -14.87
C ALA A 293 20.53 15.02 -16.17
N ARG A 294 21.33 13.92 -16.09
CA ARG A 294 21.70 13.12 -17.27
C ARG A 294 20.51 12.55 -18.01
N LYS A 295 19.51 12.04 -17.29
CA LYS A 295 18.27 11.52 -17.91
C LYS A 295 17.52 12.62 -18.65
N LEU A 296 17.28 13.77 -18.00
CA LEU A 296 16.55 14.90 -18.61
C LEU A 296 17.28 15.47 -19.86
N HIS A 297 18.61 15.49 -19.85
CA HIS A 297 19.40 15.93 -21.00
C HIS A 297 19.30 14.97 -22.20
N ARG A 298 19.32 13.66 -21.96
CA ARG A 298 19.35 12.63 -23.01
C ARG A 298 17.97 12.29 -23.60
N LEU A 299 16.88 12.58 -22.92
CA LEU A 299 15.56 12.18 -23.33
C LEU A 299 14.99 13.08 -24.42
N LYS A 300 14.79 12.52 -25.62
CA LYS A 300 14.11 13.16 -26.75
C LYS A 300 12.59 13.06 -26.65
N SER A 301 12.05 11.97 -26.08
CA SER A 301 10.62 11.73 -25.96
C SER A 301 9.99 12.62 -24.89
N GLN A 302 9.04 13.48 -25.27
CA GLN A 302 8.29 14.35 -24.35
C GLN A 302 7.51 13.56 -23.28
N LYS A 303 6.93 12.43 -23.64
CA LYS A 303 6.23 11.54 -22.69
C LYS A 303 7.18 11.06 -21.61
N ARG A 304 8.33 10.50 -21.99
CA ARG A 304 9.32 10.01 -21.01
C ARG A 304 9.95 11.17 -20.21
N ARG A 305 10.12 12.33 -20.82
CA ARG A 305 10.60 13.52 -20.10
C ARG A 305 9.64 13.91 -18.98
N ARG A 306 8.31 13.93 -19.23
CA ARG A 306 7.28 14.20 -18.22
C ARG A 306 7.31 13.16 -17.09
N GLU A 307 7.49 11.89 -17.40
CA GLU A 307 7.61 10.81 -16.39
C GLU A 307 8.83 11.03 -15.47
N VAL A 308 9.98 11.42 -16.02
CA VAL A 308 11.19 11.72 -15.25
C VAL A 308 11.01 12.98 -14.39
N ILE A 309 10.36 14.02 -14.92
CA ILE A 309 10.06 15.25 -14.19
C ILE A 309 9.12 14.94 -13.00
N ALA A 310 8.07 14.17 -13.22
CA ALA A 310 7.15 13.75 -12.16
C ALA A 310 7.86 12.93 -11.05
N SER A 311 8.75 12.01 -11.45
CA SER A 311 9.58 11.24 -10.51
C SER A 311 10.53 12.15 -9.71
N LEU A 312 11.17 13.10 -10.37
CA LEU A 312 12.06 14.09 -9.73
C LEU A 312 11.27 14.99 -8.76
N TYR A 313 10.09 15.46 -9.17
CA TYR A 313 9.21 16.22 -8.30
C TYR A 313 8.86 15.42 -7.03
N GLY A 314 8.49 14.12 -7.18
CA GLY A 314 8.20 13.23 -6.07
C GLY A 314 9.34 13.11 -5.05
N GLN A 315 10.59 13.27 -5.48
CA GLN A 315 11.75 13.32 -4.57
C GLN A 315 11.98 14.72 -4.02
N CYS A 316 11.95 15.75 -4.87
CA CYS A 316 12.26 17.13 -4.51
C CYS A 316 11.28 17.73 -3.49
N LYS A 317 9.99 17.33 -3.53
CA LYS A 317 8.98 17.80 -2.56
C LYS A 317 9.25 17.41 -1.10
N HIS A 318 10.17 16.48 -0.87
CA HIS A 318 10.60 16.02 0.45
C HIS A 318 12.01 16.49 0.81
N ALA A 319 12.51 17.54 0.15
CA ALA A 319 13.83 18.10 0.36
C ALA A 319 13.87 19.58 -0.04
N ASP A 320 14.87 20.32 0.44
CA ASP A 320 15.12 21.73 0.09
C ASP A 320 15.74 21.85 -1.30
N CYS A 321 14.95 21.46 -2.30
CA CYS A 321 15.41 21.27 -3.67
C CYS A 321 14.64 22.09 -4.72
N HIS A 322 13.90 23.14 -4.31
CA HIS A 322 13.12 23.99 -5.22
C HIS A 322 13.98 24.57 -6.35
N ASN A 323 15.07 25.20 -6.04
CA ASN A 323 15.98 25.79 -7.03
C ASN A 323 16.61 24.74 -7.96
N LEU A 324 16.94 23.58 -7.41
CA LEU A 324 17.48 22.47 -8.21
C LEU A 324 16.44 21.97 -9.21
N PHE A 325 15.19 21.76 -8.76
CA PHE A 325 14.10 21.31 -9.61
C PHE A 325 13.82 22.30 -10.73
N ASN A 326 13.66 23.58 -10.38
CA ASN A 326 13.40 24.66 -11.35
C ASN A 326 14.50 24.71 -12.42
N ARG A 327 15.77 24.66 -12.01
CA ARG A 327 16.93 24.69 -12.93
C ARG A 327 16.98 23.48 -13.87
N LEU A 328 16.68 22.27 -13.37
CA LEU A 328 16.76 21.03 -14.18
C LEU A 328 15.58 20.86 -15.14
N THR A 329 14.43 21.38 -14.79
CA THR A 329 13.18 21.14 -15.54
C THR A 329 12.71 22.33 -16.35
N GLY A 330 13.10 23.55 -15.97
CA GLY A 330 12.56 24.81 -16.48
C GLY A 330 11.14 25.14 -15.95
N ILE A 331 10.64 24.38 -14.95
CA ILE A 331 9.29 24.52 -14.40
C ILE A 331 9.40 24.90 -12.93
N LYS A 332 8.65 25.90 -12.48
CA LYS A 332 8.61 26.27 -11.06
C LYS A 332 7.91 25.16 -10.28
N MET A 333 8.51 24.73 -9.19
CA MET A 333 7.98 23.63 -8.36
C MET A 333 6.59 23.98 -7.77
N SER A 334 6.32 25.27 -7.53
CA SER A 334 5.03 25.81 -7.09
C SER A 334 3.90 25.66 -8.11
N GLU A 335 4.23 25.43 -9.38
CA GLU A 335 3.24 25.19 -10.45
C GLU A 335 2.67 23.76 -10.42
N PHE A 336 3.32 22.82 -9.70
CA PHE A 336 2.80 21.48 -9.50
C PHE A 336 1.73 21.48 -8.42
N LYS A 337 0.47 21.42 -8.84
CA LYS A 337 -0.67 21.22 -7.95
C LYS A 337 -0.84 19.71 -7.66
N ARG A 338 -1.31 19.37 -6.47
CA ARG A 338 -1.77 18.00 -6.19
C ARG A 338 -3.01 17.73 -7.03
N LEU A 339 -3.21 16.50 -7.46
CA LEU A 339 -4.43 16.12 -8.20
C LEU A 339 -5.69 16.44 -7.38
N SER A 340 -5.63 16.26 -6.05
CA SER A 340 -6.67 16.68 -5.11
C SER A 340 -7.02 18.16 -5.21
N ASP A 341 -6.02 19.02 -5.49
CA ASP A 341 -6.16 20.46 -5.50
C ASP A 341 -6.67 20.99 -6.86
N THR A 342 -6.75 20.11 -7.86
CA THR A 342 -7.19 20.47 -9.22
C THR A 342 -8.68 20.25 -9.45
N GLY A 343 -9.40 19.68 -8.50
CA GLY A 343 -10.80 19.27 -8.66
C GLY A 343 -11.03 18.15 -9.68
N ILE A 344 -9.96 17.62 -10.31
CA ILE A 344 -10.06 16.52 -11.27
C ILE A 344 -10.39 15.23 -10.53
N LYS A 345 -11.53 14.63 -10.85
CA LYS A 345 -12.00 13.37 -10.27
C LYS A 345 -11.93 12.25 -11.31
N ALA A 346 -11.57 11.03 -10.85
CA ALA A 346 -11.55 9.87 -11.72
C ALA A 346 -12.95 9.55 -12.23
N LYS A 347 -13.07 9.30 -13.54
CA LYS A 347 -14.28 8.72 -14.15
C LYS A 347 -14.04 7.23 -14.35
N TYR A 348 -15.06 6.43 -14.06
CA TYR A 348 -15.04 5.00 -14.34
C TYR A 348 -15.38 4.69 -15.80
N GLN A 349 -15.39 3.42 -16.20
CA GLN A 349 -15.69 3.01 -17.58
C GLN A 349 -17.09 3.45 -18.05
N ASP A 350 -18.03 3.62 -17.11
CA ASP A 350 -19.37 4.17 -17.36
C ASP A 350 -19.38 5.70 -17.55
N GLY A 351 -18.23 6.34 -17.54
CA GLY A 351 -18.08 7.79 -17.67
C GLY A 351 -18.54 8.60 -16.44
N LYS A 352 -18.99 7.95 -15.36
CA LYS A 352 -19.52 8.62 -14.17
C LYS A 352 -18.44 8.92 -13.15
N LYS A 353 -18.55 10.06 -12.48
CA LYS A 353 -17.73 10.42 -11.32
C LYS A 353 -18.08 9.52 -10.12
N ARG A 354 -17.09 9.28 -9.26
CA ARG A 354 -17.28 8.64 -7.95
C ARG A 354 -16.73 9.57 -6.88
N PHE A 355 -17.50 9.74 -5.82
CA PHE A 355 -17.14 10.60 -4.71
C PHE A 355 -16.58 9.78 -3.55
N GLU A 356 -15.62 10.36 -2.84
CA GLU A 356 -15.03 9.80 -1.62
C GLU A 356 -15.93 10.10 -0.40
N GLY A 357 -15.61 9.48 0.73
CA GLY A 357 -16.32 9.65 1.98
C GLY A 357 -17.35 8.55 2.25
N ALA A 358 -17.75 8.47 3.52
CA ALA A 358 -18.79 7.56 3.98
C ALA A 358 -20.15 7.93 3.36
N GLU A 359 -21.00 6.94 3.14
CA GLU A 359 -22.37 7.16 2.71
C GLU A 359 -23.22 7.62 3.90
N ILE A 360 -24.05 8.64 3.68
CA ILE A 360 -24.95 9.23 4.69
C ILE A 360 -26.37 9.27 4.10
N ASN A 361 -27.36 9.10 4.96
CA ASN A 361 -28.75 9.30 4.58
C ASN A 361 -29.09 10.78 4.62
N ILE A 362 -29.87 11.23 3.64
CA ILE A 362 -30.31 12.63 3.56
C ILE A 362 -31.08 13.09 4.81
N SER A 363 -31.76 12.17 5.50
CA SER A 363 -32.47 12.43 6.75
C SER A 363 -31.53 12.83 7.92
N GLU A 364 -30.28 12.42 7.88
CA GLU A 364 -29.28 12.77 8.89
C GLU A 364 -28.76 14.21 8.77
N LEU A 365 -29.07 14.87 7.65
CA LEU A 365 -28.70 16.27 7.39
C LEU A 365 -29.81 17.26 7.81
N VAL A 366 -30.93 16.80 8.36
CA VAL A 366 -32.00 17.66 8.82
C VAL A 366 -31.53 18.49 10.02
N GLY A 367 -31.60 19.81 9.91
CA GLY A 367 -31.14 20.71 10.96
C GLY A 367 -29.64 21.04 10.95
N GLU A 368 -28.91 20.53 9.98
CA GLU A 368 -27.47 20.85 9.77
C GLU A 368 -27.26 21.70 8.52
N GLU A 369 -26.27 22.57 8.58
CA GLU A 369 -25.76 23.29 7.41
C GLU A 369 -24.57 22.56 6.80
N PHE A 370 -24.58 22.46 5.48
CA PHE A 370 -23.52 21.78 4.72
C PHE A 370 -23.35 22.45 3.33
N VAL A 371 -22.26 22.10 2.64
CA VAL A 371 -22.04 22.57 1.28
C VAL A 371 -22.15 21.39 0.32
N ILE A 372 -22.94 21.52 -0.74
CA ILE A 372 -22.98 20.58 -1.86
C ILE A 372 -21.77 20.88 -2.76
N VAL A 373 -20.76 20.01 -2.73
CA VAL A 373 -19.50 20.22 -3.44
C VAL A 373 -19.61 19.92 -4.93
N ASP A 374 -20.27 18.80 -5.27
CA ASP A 374 -20.48 18.33 -6.65
C ASP A 374 -21.50 17.19 -6.67
N TYR A 375 -22.02 16.85 -7.83
CA TYR A 375 -22.88 15.69 -8.01
C TYR A 375 -22.67 15.00 -9.35
N GLU A 376 -23.11 13.73 -9.47
CA GLU A 376 -23.11 12.94 -10.70
C GLU A 376 -24.47 12.26 -10.88
N THR A 377 -24.91 12.16 -12.12
CA THR A 377 -26.24 11.67 -12.48
C THR A 377 -26.19 10.22 -13.00
N GLY A 378 -27.29 9.49 -12.89
CA GLY A 378 -27.45 8.16 -13.47
C GLY A 378 -26.48 7.12 -12.87
N VAL A 379 -26.14 7.23 -11.61
CA VAL A 379 -25.23 6.32 -10.92
C VAL A 379 -26.04 5.14 -10.35
N VAL A 380 -25.77 3.94 -10.85
CA VAL A 380 -26.35 2.71 -10.30
C VAL A 380 -25.59 2.31 -9.02
N THR A 381 -26.33 2.19 -7.92
CA THR A 381 -25.74 1.81 -6.62
C THR A 381 -25.40 0.32 -6.60
N LYS A 382 -24.49 -0.07 -5.68
CA LYS A 382 -24.13 -1.49 -5.50
C LYS A 382 -25.35 -2.39 -5.22
N PRO A 383 -26.28 -2.03 -4.29
CA PRO A 383 -27.50 -2.81 -4.08
C PRO A 383 -28.36 -2.94 -5.34
N GLN A 384 -28.60 -1.85 -6.08
CA GLN A 384 -29.37 -1.91 -7.32
C GLN A 384 -28.72 -2.82 -8.38
N ARG A 385 -27.39 -2.78 -8.49
CA ARG A 385 -26.67 -3.65 -9.42
C ARG A 385 -26.80 -5.12 -9.02
N ARG A 386 -26.64 -5.43 -7.74
CA ARG A 386 -26.77 -6.76 -7.20
C ARG A 386 -28.20 -7.32 -7.43
N GLU A 387 -29.22 -6.54 -7.11
CA GLU A 387 -30.62 -6.91 -7.34
C GLU A 387 -30.91 -7.19 -8.83
N TYR A 388 -30.35 -6.37 -9.71
CA TYR A 388 -30.46 -6.59 -11.15
C TYR A 388 -29.77 -7.89 -11.60
N GLU A 389 -28.53 -8.13 -11.13
CA GLU A 389 -27.78 -9.35 -11.44
C GLU A 389 -28.48 -10.60 -10.90
N GLU A 390 -29.06 -10.55 -9.70
CA GLU A 390 -29.84 -11.62 -9.11
C GLU A 390 -31.13 -11.92 -9.96
N LYS A 391 -31.82 -10.88 -10.38
CA LYS A 391 -33.02 -11.04 -11.28
C LYS A 391 -32.63 -11.65 -12.62
N VAL A 392 -31.55 -11.18 -13.24
CA VAL A 392 -31.05 -11.75 -14.51
C VAL A 392 -30.64 -13.21 -14.34
N ALA A 393 -29.96 -13.56 -13.24
CA ALA A 393 -29.55 -14.93 -12.95
C ALA A 393 -30.73 -15.84 -12.70
N GLN A 394 -31.77 -15.37 -12.00
CA GLN A 394 -33.03 -16.12 -11.79
C GLN A 394 -33.71 -16.41 -13.12
N GLN A 395 -33.88 -15.39 -13.98
CA GLN A 395 -34.50 -15.55 -15.28
C GLN A 395 -33.72 -16.52 -16.21
N ARG A 396 -32.40 -16.52 -16.14
CA ARG A 396 -31.55 -17.49 -16.85
C ARG A 396 -31.82 -18.91 -16.38
N LYS A 397 -31.86 -19.12 -15.07
CA LYS A 397 -32.13 -20.45 -14.48
C LYS A 397 -33.53 -20.97 -14.83
N GLU A 398 -34.52 -20.10 -14.82
CA GLU A 398 -35.89 -20.45 -15.25
C GLU A 398 -35.93 -20.79 -16.74
N LEU A 399 -35.26 -20.03 -17.60
CA LEU A 399 -35.16 -20.31 -19.03
C LEU A 399 -34.44 -21.65 -19.32
N GLU A 400 -33.36 -21.95 -18.60
CA GLU A 400 -32.65 -23.24 -18.68
C GLU A 400 -33.59 -24.42 -18.33
N ASN A 401 -34.41 -24.28 -17.28
CA ASN A 401 -35.39 -25.30 -16.91
C ASN A 401 -36.40 -25.55 -18.02
N TYR A 402 -36.96 -24.51 -18.64
CA TYR A 402 -37.87 -24.67 -19.78
C TYR A 402 -37.17 -25.34 -20.97
N THR A 403 -35.96 -24.92 -21.28
CA THR A 403 -35.18 -25.47 -22.40
C THR A 403 -34.82 -26.94 -22.17
N THR A 404 -34.42 -27.32 -20.96
CA THR A 404 -34.02 -28.69 -20.59
C THR A 404 -35.19 -29.65 -20.69
N HIS A 405 -36.43 -29.21 -20.40
CA HIS A 405 -37.62 -30.04 -20.47
C HIS A 405 -38.37 -29.91 -21.81
N GLY A 406 -37.83 -29.17 -22.78
CA GLY A 406 -38.45 -28.95 -24.08
C GLY A 406 -39.76 -28.18 -24.03
N ILE A 407 -39.99 -27.39 -22.98
CA ILE A 407 -41.21 -26.60 -22.74
C ILE A 407 -41.00 -25.16 -23.21
N THR A 408 -41.93 -24.61 -23.95
CA THR A 408 -41.90 -23.19 -24.32
C THR A 408 -42.27 -22.32 -23.11
N PRO A 409 -41.50 -21.27 -22.80
CA PRO A 409 -41.85 -20.33 -21.72
C PRO A 409 -43.25 -19.74 -21.89
N PRO A 410 -44.02 -19.53 -20.81
CA PRO A 410 -45.38 -18.99 -20.88
C PRO A 410 -45.43 -17.56 -21.42
N ASN A 411 -46.58 -17.16 -21.95
CA ASN A 411 -46.80 -15.76 -22.36
C ASN A 411 -46.62 -14.84 -21.18
N GLY A 412 -45.71 -13.83 -21.33
CA GLY A 412 -45.33 -12.88 -20.27
C GLY A 412 -44.02 -13.25 -19.56
N PHE A 413 -43.35 -14.33 -19.95
CA PHE A 413 -41.99 -14.61 -19.43
C PHE A 413 -41.02 -13.50 -19.84
N VAL A 414 -40.29 -12.98 -18.85
CA VAL A 414 -39.28 -11.95 -19.09
C VAL A 414 -37.92 -12.62 -19.37
N TYR A 415 -37.46 -12.58 -20.59
CA TYR A 415 -36.16 -13.13 -20.96
C TYR A 415 -35.00 -12.35 -20.27
N PRO A 416 -33.90 -13.01 -19.95
CA PRO A 416 -32.75 -12.39 -19.26
C PRO A 416 -32.27 -11.07 -19.88
N GLU A 417 -32.30 -10.96 -21.21
CA GLU A 417 -31.94 -9.77 -21.97
C GLU A 417 -32.97 -8.62 -21.89
N HIS A 418 -34.20 -8.94 -21.51
CA HIS A 418 -35.30 -7.97 -21.39
C HIS A 418 -35.56 -7.53 -19.94
N VAL A 419 -34.74 -7.99 -18.97
CA VAL A 419 -34.83 -7.52 -17.60
C VAL A 419 -34.50 -6.00 -17.57
N PRO A 420 -35.40 -5.15 -17.03
CA PRO A 420 -35.20 -3.72 -17.04
C PRO A 420 -33.93 -3.30 -16.30
N GLN A 421 -33.13 -2.46 -16.93
CA GLN A 421 -31.93 -1.90 -16.31
C GLN A 421 -32.31 -1.00 -15.11
N PRO A 422 -31.52 -1.00 -14.03
CA PRO A 422 -31.80 -0.19 -12.87
C PRO A 422 -31.69 1.32 -13.21
N ILE A 423 -32.66 2.10 -12.76
CA ILE A 423 -32.65 3.56 -12.91
C ILE A 423 -31.59 4.13 -11.97
N GLY A 424 -30.59 4.79 -12.53
CA GLY A 424 -29.50 5.40 -11.75
C GLY A 424 -30.00 6.60 -10.93
N LYS A 425 -29.43 6.74 -9.74
CA LYS A 425 -29.66 7.85 -8.80
C LYS A 425 -28.68 8.99 -9.06
N TYR A 426 -28.95 10.16 -8.51
CA TYR A 426 -27.95 11.21 -8.35
C TYR A 426 -27.12 10.87 -7.11
N VAL A 427 -25.80 10.92 -7.25
CA VAL A 427 -24.87 10.85 -6.11
C VAL A 427 -24.32 12.24 -5.86
N VAL A 428 -24.40 12.70 -4.62
CA VAL A 428 -24.06 14.05 -4.20
C VAL A 428 -22.91 13.99 -3.20
N SER A 429 -21.89 14.80 -3.44
CA SER A 429 -20.80 15.00 -2.47
C SER A 429 -21.14 16.19 -1.59
N VAL A 430 -21.23 15.98 -0.30
CA VAL A 430 -21.55 17.01 0.69
C VAL A 430 -20.39 17.20 1.66
N LYS A 431 -20.18 18.43 2.09
CA LYS A 431 -19.14 18.84 3.03
C LYS A 431 -19.81 19.41 4.27
N ARG A 432 -19.60 18.76 5.41
CA ARG A 432 -20.17 19.14 6.72
C ARG A 432 -19.11 19.80 7.60
N ASN A 433 -19.56 20.56 8.60
CA ASN A 433 -18.70 21.30 9.53
C ASN A 433 -17.70 22.21 8.79
N VAL A 434 -18.17 22.93 7.81
CA VAL A 434 -17.35 23.75 6.92
C VAL A 434 -16.57 24.80 7.72
N GLY A 435 -15.24 24.82 7.52
CA GLY A 435 -14.34 25.74 8.24
C GLY A 435 -14.00 25.35 9.68
N GLN A 436 -14.46 24.20 10.16
CA GLN A 436 -14.13 23.67 11.49
C GLN A 436 -13.04 22.60 11.44
N SER A 437 -12.38 22.32 12.56
CA SER A 437 -11.33 21.31 12.67
C SER A 437 -11.79 19.87 12.38
N ASN A 438 -13.09 19.60 12.48
CA ASN A 438 -13.76 18.34 12.22
C ASN A 438 -14.50 18.30 10.88
N GLU A 439 -14.09 19.12 9.91
CA GLU A 439 -14.66 19.16 8.57
C GLU A 439 -14.57 17.78 7.89
N VAL A 440 -15.69 17.27 7.36
CA VAL A 440 -15.78 15.95 6.75
C VAL A 440 -16.52 15.99 5.40
N VAL A 441 -16.02 15.22 4.43
CA VAL A 441 -16.67 15.02 3.13
C VAL A 441 -17.35 13.66 3.14
N GLN A 442 -18.65 13.66 2.80
CA GLN A 442 -19.49 12.47 2.73
C GLN A 442 -20.25 12.44 1.40
N LYS A 443 -20.91 11.33 1.10
CA LYS A 443 -21.73 11.19 -0.10
C LYS A 443 -23.12 10.67 0.25
N LEU A 444 -24.11 11.15 -0.48
CA LEU A 444 -25.49 10.66 -0.39
C LEU A 444 -26.06 10.35 -1.77
N PHE A 445 -27.09 9.54 -1.79
CA PHE A 445 -27.83 9.22 -3.02
C PHE A 445 -29.25 9.76 -2.93
N THR A 446 -29.67 10.46 -3.96
CA THR A 446 -31.06 10.92 -4.06
C THR A 446 -31.68 10.49 -5.38
N GLY A 447 -32.92 10.02 -5.30
CA GLY A 447 -33.79 9.74 -6.44
C GLY A 447 -34.92 10.74 -6.58
N ASP A 448 -35.02 11.66 -5.62
CA ASP A 448 -36.08 12.65 -5.54
C ASP A 448 -36.00 13.69 -6.69
N SER A 449 -37.12 13.97 -7.34
CA SER A 449 -37.18 14.83 -8.52
C SER A 449 -36.90 16.32 -8.22
N GLU A 450 -37.30 16.78 -7.03
CA GLU A 450 -37.07 18.15 -6.60
C GLU A 450 -35.61 18.38 -6.25
N ASN A 451 -35.01 17.44 -5.51
CA ASN A 451 -33.56 17.47 -5.22
C ASN A 451 -32.72 17.43 -6.49
N LYS A 452 -33.16 16.66 -7.49
CA LYS A 452 -32.48 16.63 -8.80
C LYS A 452 -32.57 17.99 -9.48
N SER A 453 -33.75 18.60 -9.50
CA SER A 453 -33.95 19.94 -10.09
C SER A 453 -33.11 21.00 -9.38
N ILE A 454 -33.03 20.99 -8.05
CA ILE A 454 -32.20 21.92 -7.28
C ILE A 454 -30.71 21.73 -7.63
N LEU A 455 -30.22 20.51 -7.70
CA LEU A 455 -28.82 20.21 -8.03
C LEU A 455 -28.46 20.69 -9.45
N ASP A 456 -29.36 20.49 -10.42
CA ASP A 456 -29.15 20.91 -11.80
C ASP A 456 -29.14 22.43 -11.89
N GLN A 457 -30.03 23.15 -11.21
CA GLN A 457 -30.04 24.64 -11.14
C GLN A 457 -28.78 25.18 -10.44
N MET A 458 -28.32 24.53 -9.33
CA MET A 458 -27.07 24.92 -8.66
C MET A 458 -25.85 24.79 -9.60
N ARG A 459 -25.84 23.78 -10.47
CA ARG A 459 -24.77 23.62 -11.47
C ARG A 459 -24.84 24.68 -12.56
N GLU A 460 -26.03 24.97 -13.09
CA GLU A 460 -26.25 25.99 -14.11
C GLU A 460 -25.87 27.40 -13.64
N GLN A 461 -26.11 27.69 -12.36
CA GLN A 461 -25.79 28.97 -11.74
C GLN A 461 -24.38 29.04 -11.12
N ASP A 462 -23.55 27.97 -11.29
CA ASP A 462 -22.19 27.87 -10.72
C ASP A 462 -22.16 28.05 -9.18
N LEU A 463 -23.15 27.51 -8.47
CA LEU A 463 -23.31 27.62 -7.01
C LEU A 463 -22.73 26.42 -6.25
N LEU A 464 -22.36 25.35 -6.94
CA LEU A 464 -21.76 24.17 -6.30
C LEU A 464 -20.44 24.51 -5.57
N GLY A 465 -20.34 24.12 -4.33
CA GLY A 465 -19.19 24.45 -3.48
C GLY A 465 -19.19 25.86 -2.89
N LYS A 466 -20.21 26.68 -3.17
CA LYS A 466 -20.22 28.11 -2.83
C LYS A 466 -21.36 28.51 -1.89
N VAL A 467 -22.36 27.66 -1.70
CA VAL A 467 -23.58 28.00 -0.95
C VAL A 467 -23.76 26.99 0.19
N LEU A 468 -24.16 27.48 1.36
CA LEU A 468 -24.64 26.69 2.46
C LEU A 468 -26.06 26.19 2.15
N CYS A 469 -26.26 24.90 2.33
CA CYS A 469 -27.51 24.21 2.11
C CYS A 469 -27.97 23.58 3.42
N SER A 470 -29.26 23.33 3.55
CA SER A 470 -29.84 22.52 4.63
C SER A 470 -30.84 21.51 4.06
N VAL A 471 -31.41 20.66 4.88
CA VAL A 471 -32.45 19.69 4.50
C VAL A 471 -33.73 19.97 5.29
N LYS A 472 -34.83 20.09 4.57
CA LYS A 472 -36.18 20.20 5.17
C LYS A 472 -36.92 18.88 5.01
N SER A 473 -37.52 18.40 6.11
CA SER A 473 -38.44 17.27 6.07
C SER A 473 -39.84 17.76 5.72
N VAL A 474 -40.42 17.19 4.69
CA VAL A 474 -41.80 17.48 4.23
C VAL A 474 -42.65 16.22 4.41
N ARG A 475 -43.72 16.31 5.17
CA ARG A 475 -44.62 15.19 5.40
C ARG A 475 -45.51 14.96 4.17
N CYS A 476 -45.38 13.82 3.53
CA CYS A 476 -46.23 13.35 2.43
C CYS A 476 -47.16 12.23 2.93
N LYS A 477 -48.16 11.83 2.10
CA LYS A 477 -49.08 10.75 2.47
C LYS A 477 -48.33 9.47 2.80
N GLY A 478 -48.14 9.18 4.09
CA GLY A 478 -47.54 7.94 4.61
C GLY A 478 -46.03 7.89 4.76
N PHE A 479 -45.24 8.93 4.35
CA PHE A 479 -43.79 8.99 4.52
C PHE A 479 -43.27 10.41 4.64
N ASN A 480 -42.04 10.56 5.13
CA ASN A 480 -41.33 11.85 5.13
C ASN A 480 -40.45 11.96 3.88
N ARG A 481 -40.58 13.05 3.18
CA ARG A 481 -39.75 13.43 2.05
C ARG A 481 -38.70 14.45 2.52
N TYR A 482 -37.49 14.33 2.06
CA TYR A 482 -36.37 15.20 2.42
C TYR A 482 -35.88 15.99 1.23
N VAL A 483 -35.93 17.31 1.32
CA VAL A 483 -35.63 18.22 0.21
C VAL A 483 -34.53 19.18 0.63
N PHE A 484 -33.59 19.46 -0.31
CA PHE A 484 -32.57 20.51 -0.14
C PHE A 484 -33.23 21.89 -0.11
N VAL A 485 -32.71 22.76 0.76
CA VAL A 485 -33.13 24.17 0.88
C VAL A 485 -31.94 25.07 1.03
#